data_b3243a459647544d39bd376b94e252f7
#
_entry.id   b3243a459647544d39bd376b94e252f7
#
_cell.length_a   1.000
_cell.length_b   1.000
_cell.length_c   1.000
_cell.angle_alpha   90.00
_cell.angle_beta   90.00
_cell.angle_gamma   90.00
#
_symmetry.space_group_name_H-M   'P 1'
#
loop_
_entity.id
_entity.type
_entity.pdbx_description
1 polymer ?
#
loop_
_entity_poly.entity_id
_entity_poly.type
_entity_poly.pdbx_seq_one_letter_code
_entity_poly.pdbx_strand_id
1 'polypeptide(L)'
;MTDDEMRAMPIPMLQDEGLLFLWVTGRAMEIGRECLRVWGYTRVDEVVWVKTNQVCLFLALCVIAKHTIPYRQQLQRVIRTGRTGHWLNHTKEHMLVGVKTNVDSDGNLKFPSWVNRGMDTDVIVSEVRETSRKPDEAYGLIERMCPGGRKIEIFGRKHNTRPGCVIFHILGRQC
;
A
#
# COMPACT_ATOMS: atom_id res chain seq x y z
N MET A 1 2.29 -2.43 19.38
CA MET A 1 3.06 -3.55 18.82
C MET A 1 4.48 -3.04 18.59
N THR A 2 5.44 -3.72 19.15
CA THR A 2 6.87 -3.45 18.96
C THR A 2 7.37 -4.06 17.66
N ASP A 3 8.59 -3.70 17.24
CA ASP A 3 9.20 -4.26 16.03
C ASP A 3 9.44 -5.79 16.19
N ASP A 4 9.76 -6.24 17.39
CA ASP A 4 9.97 -7.67 17.67
C ASP A 4 8.64 -8.45 17.65
N GLU A 5 7.58 -7.88 18.21
CA GLU A 5 6.24 -8.47 18.10
C GLU A 5 5.79 -8.56 16.64
N MET A 6 6.13 -7.58 15.81
CA MET A 6 5.84 -7.61 14.39
C MET A 6 6.58 -8.75 13.68
N ARG A 7 7.89 -8.89 13.90
CA ARG A 7 8.69 -9.99 13.33
C ARG A 7 8.17 -11.35 13.75
N ALA A 8 7.74 -11.49 15.00
CA ALA A 8 7.24 -12.74 15.58
C ALA A 8 5.83 -13.12 15.11
N MET A 9 5.15 -12.30 14.32
CA MET A 9 3.82 -12.63 13.82
C MET A 9 3.85 -13.90 12.96
N PRO A 10 2.86 -14.82 13.11
CA PRO A 10 2.81 -16.09 12.39
C PRO A 10 2.32 -15.94 10.94
N ILE A 11 2.78 -14.91 10.25
CA ILE A 11 2.43 -14.63 8.85
C ILE A 11 2.77 -15.81 7.91
N PRO A 12 3.91 -16.52 8.11
CA PRO A 12 4.24 -17.69 7.26
C PRO A 12 3.18 -18.80 7.26
N MET A 13 2.34 -18.88 8.30
CA MET A 13 1.29 -19.90 8.43
C MET A 13 0.04 -19.59 7.62
N LEU A 14 -0.10 -18.38 7.12
CA LEU A 14 -1.31 -17.94 6.41
C LEU A 14 -1.39 -18.48 4.99
N GLN A 15 -0.24 -18.74 4.37
CA GLN A 15 -0.17 -19.26 3.00
C GLN A 15 1.18 -19.98 2.74
N ASP A 16 1.12 -21.02 1.93
CA ASP A 16 2.32 -21.74 1.48
C ASP A 16 2.96 -21.05 0.27
N GLU A 17 2.12 -20.55 -0.65
CA GLU A 17 2.50 -19.79 -1.82
C GLU A 17 1.56 -18.59 -2.00
N GLY A 18 2.12 -17.42 -2.34
CA GLY A 18 1.28 -16.25 -2.54
C GLY A 18 2.02 -14.91 -2.50
N LEU A 19 1.24 -13.84 -2.59
CA LEU A 19 1.72 -12.47 -2.48
C LEU A 19 1.42 -11.88 -1.10
N LEU A 20 2.30 -11.02 -0.64
CA LEU A 20 2.13 -10.19 0.55
C LEU A 20 2.31 -8.73 0.17
N PHE A 21 1.35 -7.90 0.55
CA PHE A 21 1.38 -6.45 0.38
C PHE A 21 1.51 -5.79 1.76
N LEU A 22 2.63 -5.15 2.02
CA LEU A 22 2.95 -4.58 3.34
C LEU A 22 3.09 -3.07 3.27
N TRP A 23 2.14 -2.35 3.85
CA TRP A 23 2.23 -0.90 3.99
C TRP A 23 3.28 -0.50 5.01
N VAL A 24 4.20 0.35 4.59
CA VAL A 24 5.27 0.88 5.43
C VAL A 24 5.39 2.39 5.28
N THR A 25 5.74 3.05 6.37
CA THR A 25 6.20 4.44 6.33
C THR A 25 7.71 4.47 6.03
N GLY A 26 8.23 5.62 5.60
CA GLY A 26 9.66 5.76 5.36
C GLY A 26 10.54 5.33 6.54
N ARG A 27 10.09 5.61 7.79
CA ARG A 27 10.79 5.19 9.01
C ARG A 27 10.78 3.67 9.23
N ALA A 28 9.70 3.00 8.81
CA ALA A 28 9.52 1.56 9.00
C ALA A 28 9.98 0.73 7.79
N MET A 29 10.64 1.33 6.80
CA MET A 29 11.04 0.67 5.57
C MET A 29 11.95 -0.54 5.83
N GLU A 30 12.98 -0.35 6.65
CA GLU A 30 13.95 -1.40 6.94
C GLU A 30 13.32 -2.54 7.74
N ILE A 31 12.50 -2.20 8.73
CA ILE A 31 11.72 -3.21 9.48
C ILE A 31 10.76 -3.98 8.55
N GLY A 32 10.10 -3.29 7.64
CA GLY A 32 9.23 -3.95 6.65
C GLY A 32 9.97 -4.92 5.75
N ARG A 33 11.16 -4.55 5.28
CA ARG A 33 12.03 -5.44 4.48
C ARG A 33 12.49 -6.65 5.28
N GLU A 34 12.88 -6.44 6.52
CA GLU A 34 13.28 -7.51 7.43
C GLU A 34 12.12 -8.46 7.72
N CYS A 35 10.93 -7.94 8.00
CA CYS A 35 9.72 -8.74 8.19
C CYS A 35 9.44 -9.64 6.99
N LEU A 36 9.48 -9.11 5.76
CA LEU A 36 9.31 -9.92 4.56
C LEU A 36 10.29 -11.10 4.55
N ARG A 37 11.58 -10.84 4.81
CA ARG A 37 12.62 -11.86 4.82
C ARG A 37 12.38 -12.92 5.91
N VAL A 38 12.06 -12.51 7.13
CA VAL A 38 11.80 -13.42 8.27
C VAL A 38 10.56 -14.27 8.02
N TRP A 39 9.54 -13.71 7.36
CA TRP A 39 8.32 -14.43 7.01
C TRP A 39 8.45 -15.31 5.76
N GLY A 40 9.63 -15.36 5.15
CA GLY A 40 9.92 -16.22 4.00
C GLY A 40 9.42 -15.66 2.66
N TYR A 41 9.23 -14.34 2.57
CA TYR A 41 8.88 -13.66 1.33
C TYR A 41 10.09 -13.00 0.70
N THR A 42 10.25 -13.17 -0.60
CA THR A 42 11.19 -12.37 -1.40
C THR A 42 10.52 -11.09 -1.84
N ARG A 43 11.09 -9.92 -1.50
CA ARG A 43 10.58 -8.64 -2.01
C ARG A 43 10.84 -8.54 -3.51
N VAL A 44 9.80 -8.36 -4.29
CA VAL A 44 9.86 -8.29 -5.74
C VAL A 44 9.56 -6.90 -6.28
N ASP A 45 8.76 -6.11 -5.56
CA ASP A 45 8.38 -4.78 -6.01
C ASP A 45 8.01 -3.85 -4.85
N GLU A 46 7.67 -2.60 -5.19
CA GLU A 46 7.22 -1.58 -4.26
C GLU A 46 6.23 -0.65 -4.96
N VAL A 47 5.11 -0.39 -4.34
CA VAL A 47 4.13 0.61 -4.81
C VAL A 47 4.21 1.85 -3.94
N VAL A 48 4.24 3.02 -4.57
CA VAL A 48 4.28 4.31 -3.88
C VAL A 48 2.94 5.01 -4.00
N TRP A 49 2.30 5.28 -2.87
CA TRP A 49 1.11 6.11 -2.84
C TRP A 49 1.47 7.57 -2.58
N VAL A 50 1.35 8.41 -3.60
CA VAL A 50 1.47 9.87 -3.51
C VAL A 50 0.13 10.44 -3.05
N LYS A 51 0.14 11.09 -1.89
CA LYS A 51 -1.05 11.64 -1.25
C LYS A 51 -1.41 12.98 -1.83
N THR A 52 -2.64 13.11 -2.32
CA THR A 52 -3.19 14.40 -2.75
C THR A 52 -4.20 14.93 -1.75
N ASN A 53 -4.42 16.24 -1.78
CA ASN A 53 -5.56 16.84 -1.11
C ASN A 53 -6.83 16.43 -1.85
N GLN A 54 -7.96 16.37 -1.13
CA GLN A 54 -9.25 16.24 -1.79
C GLN A 54 -9.40 17.39 -2.78
N VAL A 55 -9.65 17.05 -4.04
CA VAL A 55 -9.92 18.03 -5.09
C VAL A 55 -11.29 18.63 -4.78
N CYS A 56 -11.27 19.66 -3.96
CA CYS A 56 -12.50 20.37 -3.64
C CYS A 56 -13.08 20.97 -4.92
N LEU A 57 -14.40 21.03 -5.00
CA LEU A 57 -15.21 21.72 -6.03
C LEU A 57 -14.68 23.12 -6.42
N PHE A 58 -13.81 23.68 -5.60
CA PHE A 58 -13.09 24.93 -5.80
C PHE A 58 -12.22 24.96 -7.07
N LEU A 59 -11.64 23.82 -7.49
CA LEU A 59 -10.88 23.76 -8.75
C LEU A 59 -11.80 23.83 -9.97
N ALA A 60 -12.98 23.20 -9.90
CA ALA A 60 -13.99 23.33 -10.96
C ALA A 60 -14.51 24.76 -11.07
N LEU A 61 -14.74 25.45 -9.96
CA LEU A 61 -15.14 26.87 -9.93
C LEU A 61 -14.01 27.81 -10.39
N CYS A 62 -12.72 27.53 -10.08
CA CYS A 62 -11.59 28.32 -10.58
C CYS A 62 -11.38 28.16 -12.09
N VAL A 63 -11.62 27.00 -12.67
CA VAL A 63 -11.55 26.78 -14.13
C VAL A 63 -12.68 27.58 -14.83
N ILE A 64 -13.87 27.65 -14.24
CA ILE A 64 -14.98 28.43 -14.76
C ILE A 64 -14.72 29.95 -14.62
N ALA A 65 -14.03 30.39 -13.59
CA ALA A 65 -13.73 31.80 -13.32
C ALA A 65 -12.54 32.38 -14.11
N LYS A 66 -11.92 31.62 -15.04
CA LYS A 66 -10.77 32.04 -15.87
C LYS A 66 -9.57 32.60 -15.10
N HIS A 67 -9.41 32.26 -13.82
CA HIS A 67 -8.22 32.61 -13.07
C HIS A 67 -7.11 31.61 -13.34
N THR A 68 -6.11 32.01 -14.13
CA THR A 68 -4.91 31.22 -14.42
C THR A 68 -4.03 31.17 -13.16
N ILE A 69 -4.13 30.10 -12.38
CA ILE A 69 -3.18 29.86 -11.30
C ILE A 69 -1.90 29.32 -11.95
N PRO A 70 -0.71 29.90 -11.65
CA PRO A 70 0.55 29.41 -12.20
C PRO A 70 0.71 27.91 -11.94
N TYR A 71 1.11 27.13 -12.96
CA TYR A 71 1.25 25.67 -12.94
C TYR A 71 2.02 25.13 -11.71
N ARG A 72 3.08 25.85 -11.30
CA ARG A 72 3.88 25.48 -10.13
C ARG A 72 3.11 25.57 -8.81
N GLN A 73 2.17 26.49 -8.69
CA GLN A 73 1.28 26.62 -7.51
C GLN A 73 0.16 25.56 -7.53
N GLN A 74 -0.28 25.13 -8.72
CA GLN A 74 -1.27 24.06 -8.86
C GLN A 74 -0.73 22.72 -8.40
N LEU A 75 0.51 22.36 -8.75
CA LEU A 75 1.16 21.12 -8.30
C LEU A 75 1.40 21.11 -6.78
N GLN A 76 1.81 22.22 -6.20
CA GLN A 76 2.02 22.33 -4.75
C GLN A 76 0.71 22.23 -3.94
N ARG A 77 -0.42 22.59 -4.54
CA ARG A 77 -1.75 22.47 -3.90
C ARG A 77 -2.38 21.09 -4.06
N VAL A 78 -1.98 20.34 -5.07
CA VAL A 78 -2.48 18.98 -5.32
C VAL A 78 -1.81 17.96 -4.40
N ILE A 79 -0.50 18.05 -4.21
CA ILE A 79 0.21 17.16 -3.29
C ILE A 79 -0.05 17.63 -1.85
N ARG A 80 -0.64 16.75 -1.04
CA ARG A 80 -0.86 17.03 0.36
C ARG A 80 0.49 17.13 1.06
N THR A 81 0.81 18.30 1.61
CA THR A 81 1.86 18.43 2.61
C THR A 81 1.49 17.56 3.80
N GLY A 82 2.19 16.45 3.95
CA GLY A 82 1.98 15.51 5.04
C GLY A 82 2.30 16.13 6.40
N ARG A 83 2.17 15.32 7.45
CA ARG A 83 2.66 15.73 8.78
C ARG A 83 4.15 16.01 8.66
N THR A 84 4.59 17.08 9.31
CA THR A 84 6.00 17.43 9.44
C THR A 84 6.76 16.21 9.96
N GLY A 85 7.62 15.64 9.13
CA GLY A 85 8.58 14.66 9.55
C GLY A 85 9.75 15.37 10.25
N HIS A 86 10.65 14.60 10.84
CA HIS A 86 11.82 15.18 11.52
C HIS A 86 12.73 15.96 10.55
N TRP A 87 12.84 15.48 9.31
CA TRP A 87 13.68 16.07 8.26
C TRP A 87 12.86 16.62 7.09
N LEU A 88 11.87 15.88 6.62
CA LEU A 88 11.04 16.24 5.48
C LEU A 88 9.57 15.99 5.77
N ASN A 89 8.69 16.70 5.08
CA ASN A 89 7.25 16.43 5.12
C ASN A 89 6.94 15.12 4.40
N HIS A 90 6.16 14.25 5.03
CA HIS A 90 5.78 12.96 4.47
C HIS A 90 4.53 13.10 3.60
N THR A 91 4.71 13.05 2.29
CA THR A 91 3.63 13.17 1.28
C THR A 91 3.30 11.85 0.61
N LYS A 92 3.97 10.78 0.97
CA LYS A 92 3.79 9.46 0.38
C LYS A 92 3.80 8.35 1.44
N GLU A 93 3.21 7.22 1.09
CA GLU A 93 3.39 5.95 1.78
C GLU A 93 3.86 4.89 0.79
N HIS A 94 4.47 3.84 1.30
CA HIS A 94 5.03 2.77 0.50
C HIS A 94 4.30 1.45 0.82
N MET A 95 4.10 0.63 -0.20
CA MET A 95 3.57 -0.72 -0.05
C MET A 95 4.57 -1.69 -0.68
N LEU A 96 5.28 -2.43 0.15
CA LEU A 96 6.21 -3.46 -0.30
C LEU A 96 5.41 -4.66 -0.85
N VAL A 97 5.87 -5.20 -1.96
CA VAL A 97 5.31 -6.41 -2.57
C VAL A 97 6.30 -7.56 -2.39
N GLY A 98 5.87 -8.59 -1.69
CA GLY A 98 6.64 -9.81 -1.47
C GLY A 98 5.96 -11.02 -2.10
N VAL A 99 6.74 -11.94 -2.60
CA VAL A 99 6.28 -13.24 -3.10
C VAL A 99 6.85 -14.36 -2.24
N LYS A 100 6.00 -15.31 -1.86
CA LYS A 100 6.41 -16.58 -1.26
C LYS A 100 6.16 -17.67 -2.29
N THR A 101 7.21 -18.33 -2.77
CA THR A 101 7.13 -19.33 -3.83
C THR A 101 8.38 -20.20 -3.81
N ASN A 102 8.32 -21.30 -4.53
CA ASN A 102 9.48 -22.19 -4.71
C ASN A 102 10.49 -21.54 -5.66
N VAL A 103 11.75 -21.97 -5.51
CA VAL A 103 12.86 -21.64 -6.44
C VAL A 103 13.01 -22.79 -7.41
N ASP A 104 13.33 -22.49 -8.66
CA ASP A 104 13.69 -23.51 -9.65
C ASP A 104 15.11 -24.07 -9.42
N SER A 105 15.53 -25.04 -10.25
CA SER A 105 16.86 -25.65 -10.19
C SER A 105 17.99 -24.64 -10.40
N ASP A 106 17.71 -23.52 -11.05
CA ASP A 106 18.69 -22.48 -11.40
C ASP A 106 18.72 -21.33 -10.36
N GLY A 107 17.94 -21.47 -9.27
CA GLY A 107 17.85 -20.48 -8.19
C GLY A 107 16.92 -19.31 -8.47
N ASN A 108 16.14 -19.33 -9.57
CA ASN A 108 15.19 -18.28 -9.89
C ASN A 108 13.84 -18.53 -9.20
N LEU A 109 13.13 -17.46 -8.89
CA LEU A 109 11.78 -17.55 -8.33
C LEU A 109 10.81 -18.12 -9.37
N LYS A 110 10.16 -19.23 -9.04
CA LYS A 110 9.08 -19.80 -9.84
C LYS A 110 7.79 -19.04 -9.56
N PHE A 111 7.49 -18.02 -10.37
CA PHE A 111 6.27 -17.23 -10.17
C PHE A 111 5.01 -18.08 -10.40
N PRO A 112 4.03 -17.98 -9.52
CA PRO A 112 2.74 -18.65 -9.68
C PRO A 112 2.05 -18.22 -10.99
N SER A 113 1.49 -19.18 -11.72
CA SER A 113 0.82 -18.91 -13.00
C SER A 113 -0.45 -18.06 -12.89
N TRP A 114 -1.02 -17.98 -11.68
CA TRP A 114 -2.21 -17.17 -11.38
C TRP A 114 -1.88 -15.70 -11.05
N VAL A 115 -0.60 -15.32 -10.99
CA VAL A 115 -0.18 -13.93 -10.80
C VAL A 115 -0.04 -13.23 -12.14
N ASN A 116 -0.85 -12.20 -12.36
CA ASN A 116 -0.70 -11.31 -13.51
C ASN A 116 0.37 -10.26 -13.23
N ARG A 117 1.45 -10.27 -13.99
CA ARG A 117 2.56 -9.33 -13.87
C ARG A 117 2.51 -8.26 -14.95
N GLY A 118 3.01 -7.05 -14.63
CA GLY A 118 3.13 -5.96 -15.60
C GLY A 118 1.79 -5.34 -16.03
N MET A 119 0.73 -5.51 -15.26
CA MET A 119 -0.61 -5.02 -15.58
C MET A 119 -0.87 -3.60 -15.07
N ASP A 120 -0.09 -3.14 -14.10
CA ASP A 120 -0.28 -1.83 -13.43
C ASP A 120 1.05 -1.10 -13.23
N THR A 121 0.94 0.16 -12.82
CA THR A 121 2.09 1.00 -12.45
C THR A 121 2.36 0.92 -10.95
N ASP A 122 3.59 1.17 -10.57
CA ASP A 122 4.09 1.19 -9.20
C ASP A 122 3.77 2.49 -8.44
N VAL A 123 3.05 3.42 -9.05
CA VAL A 123 2.67 4.70 -8.44
C VAL A 123 1.16 4.86 -8.43
N ILE A 124 0.62 5.12 -7.24
CA ILE A 124 -0.77 5.51 -7.03
C ILE A 124 -0.79 6.99 -6.64
N VAL A 125 -1.55 7.80 -7.36
CA VAL A 125 -1.82 9.21 -7.03
C VAL A 125 -3.28 9.32 -6.64
N SER A 126 -3.56 9.52 -5.35
CA SER A 126 -4.92 9.46 -4.84
C SER A 126 -5.09 10.27 -3.56
N GLU A 127 -6.33 10.66 -3.30
CA GLU A 127 -6.70 11.50 -2.18
C GLU A 127 -6.54 10.78 -0.84
N VAL A 128 -6.19 11.56 0.20
CA VAL A 128 -6.30 11.09 1.57
C VAL A 128 -7.73 11.26 2.03
N ARG A 129 -8.34 10.18 2.46
CA ARG A 129 -9.69 10.13 3.03
C ARG A 129 -9.64 9.99 4.55
N GLU A 130 -10.43 9.14 5.14
CA GLU A 130 -10.48 8.92 6.59
C GLU A 130 -9.13 8.44 7.14
N THR A 131 -8.95 8.63 8.44
CA THR A 131 -7.70 8.24 9.11
C THR A 131 -7.32 6.79 8.83
N SER A 132 -6.11 6.57 8.34
CA SER A 132 -5.52 5.28 7.97
C SER A 132 -6.21 4.54 6.83
N ARG A 133 -7.21 5.11 6.16
CA ARG A 133 -7.81 4.51 4.97
C ARG A 133 -6.80 4.53 3.83
N LYS A 134 -6.56 3.35 3.27
CA LYS A 134 -5.71 3.19 2.10
C LYS A 134 -6.49 3.47 0.81
N PRO A 135 -5.82 3.84 -0.29
CA PRO A 135 -6.51 4.15 -1.55
C PRO A 135 -7.21 2.92 -2.13
N ASP A 136 -8.39 3.12 -2.71
CA ASP A 136 -9.14 2.03 -3.33
C ASP A 136 -8.41 1.47 -4.55
N GLU A 137 -7.59 2.28 -5.19
CA GLU A 137 -6.71 1.92 -6.30
C GLU A 137 -5.75 0.78 -5.95
N ALA A 138 -5.24 0.76 -4.69
CA ALA A 138 -4.38 -0.32 -4.22
C ALA A 138 -5.12 -1.67 -4.20
N TYR A 139 -6.38 -1.68 -3.80
CA TYR A 139 -7.18 -2.91 -3.83
C TYR A 139 -7.48 -3.34 -5.27
N GLY A 140 -7.76 -2.39 -6.16
CA GLY A 140 -7.92 -2.66 -7.59
C GLY A 140 -6.67 -3.27 -8.22
N LEU A 141 -5.48 -2.75 -7.86
CA LEU A 141 -4.18 -3.30 -8.27
C LEU A 141 -4.04 -4.76 -7.79
N ILE A 142 -4.31 -5.02 -6.51
CA ILE A 142 -4.23 -6.37 -5.93
C ILE A 142 -5.20 -7.33 -6.64
N GLU A 143 -6.43 -6.88 -6.96
CA GLU A 143 -7.41 -7.68 -7.69
C GLU A 143 -6.95 -8.04 -9.11
N ARG A 144 -6.30 -7.11 -9.81
CA ARG A 144 -5.77 -7.36 -11.16
C ARG A 144 -4.54 -8.26 -11.14
N MET A 145 -3.68 -8.12 -10.12
CA MET A 145 -2.52 -9.00 -9.94
C MET A 145 -2.93 -10.43 -9.58
N CYS A 146 -3.97 -10.59 -8.75
CA CYS A 146 -4.41 -11.87 -8.22
C CYS A 146 -5.93 -12.05 -8.40
N PRO A 147 -6.43 -12.19 -9.63
CA PRO A 147 -7.87 -12.34 -9.87
C PRO A 147 -8.39 -13.65 -9.26
N GLY A 148 -9.50 -13.55 -8.55
CA GLY A 148 -10.14 -14.72 -7.91
C GLY A 148 -9.38 -15.33 -6.73
N GLY A 149 -8.22 -14.81 -6.36
CA GLY A 149 -7.46 -15.27 -5.20
C GLY A 149 -8.16 -14.94 -3.87
N ARG A 150 -8.04 -15.82 -2.88
CA ARG A 150 -8.47 -15.52 -1.50
C ARG A 150 -7.57 -14.45 -0.91
N LYS A 151 -8.16 -13.42 -0.32
CA LYS A 151 -7.46 -12.26 0.21
C LYS A 151 -7.75 -12.10 1.69
N ILE A 152 -6.71 -11.79 2.45
CA ILE A 152 -6.79 -11.55 3.88
C ILE A 152 -6.15 -10.20 4.15
N GLU A 153 -6.87 -9.30 4.81
CA GLU A 153 -6.32 -8.05 5.33
C GLU A 153 -6.15 -8.15 6.83
N ILE A 154 -4.90 -8.11 7.29
CA ILE A 154 -4.55 -8.06 8.70
C ILE A 154 -4.51 -6.60 9.11
N PHE A 155 -5.02 -6.24 10.28
CA PHE A 155 -5.17 -4.86 10.76
C PHE A 155 -6.17 -4.00 9.98
N GLY A 156 -7.09 -4.63 9.24
CA GLY A 156 -8.16 -3.90 8.55
C GLY A 156 -9.08 -3.17 9.54
N ARG A 157 -9.66 -2.06 9.09
CA ARG A 157 -10.67 -1.30 9.82
C ARG A 157 -12.07 -1.58 9.24
N LYS A 158 -13.13 -1.16 9.93
CA LYS A 158 -14.52 -1.35 9.47
C LYS A 158 -14.77 -0.85 8.04
N HIS A 159 -14.13 0.25 7.65
CA HIS A 159 -14.25 0.83 6.30
C HIS A 159 -13.44 0.08 5.22
N ASN A 160 -12.65 -0.92 5.60
CA ASN A 160 -11.88 -1.73 4.64
C ASN A 160 -12.67 -2.96 4.15
N THR A 161 -13.88 -3.21 4.71
CA THR A 161 -14.68 -4.39 4.34
C THR A 161 -15.01 -4.39 2.85
N ARG A 162 -14.67 -5.49 2.16
CA ARG A 162 -14.87 -5.69 0.72
C ARG A 162 -15.34 -7.12 0.43
N PRO A 163 -16.15 -7.33 -0.62
CA PRO A 163 -16.48 -8.67 -1.09
C PRO A 163 -15.20 -9.45 -1.42
N GLY A 164 -15.14 -10.73 -1.01
CA GLY A 164 -13.99 -11.60 -1.31
C GLY A 164 -12.73 -11.38 -0.47
N CYS A 165 -12.74 -10.44 0.46
CA CYS A 165 -11.63 -10.19 1.39
C CYS A 165 -12.04 -10.50 2.83
N VAL A 166 -11.28 -11.37 3.51
CA VAL A 166 -11.45 -11.63 4.96
C VAL A 166 -10.63 -10.60 5.72
N ILE A 167 -11.27 -9.86 6.62
CA ILE A 167 -10.65 -8.83 7.43
C ILE A 167 -10.51 -9.30 8.86
N PHE A 168 -9.28 -9.32 9.37
CA PHE A 168 -9.00 -9.53 10.78
C PHE A 168 -8.87 -8.19 11.48
N HIS A 169 -9.81 -7.91 12.39
CA HIS A 169 -9.68 -6.80 13.31
C HIS A 169 -8.87 -7.26 14.52
N ILE A 170 -7.64 -6.80 14.65
CA ILE A 170 -6.95 -6.92 15.93
C ILE A 170 -7.57 -5.85 16.84
N LEU A 171 -8.34 -6.29 17.82
CA LEU A 171 -8.85 -5.44 18.89
C LEU A 171 -7.68 -4.95 19.75
N GLY A 172 -6.97 -3.95 19.27
CA GLY A 172 -6.05 -3.16 20.05
C GLY A 172 -6.76 -1.95 20.61
N ARG A 173 -6.51 -1.63 21.86
CA ARG A 173 -7.09 -0.47 22.56
C ARG A 173 -7.15 0.74 21.64
N GLN A 174 -8.34 1.34 21.54
CA GLN A 174 -8.50 2.68 20.99
C GLN A 174 -7.67 3.62 21.88
N CYS A 175 -6.63 4.23 21.32
CA CYS A 175 -6.03 5.45 21.85
C CYS A 175 -6.65 6.64 21.14
#